data_cdd9d48e3d1ab21011028f6cdc8a96ee
#
_entry.id   cdd9d48e3d1ab21011028f6cdc8a96ee
#
_cell.length_a   1.000
_cell.length_b   1.000
_cell.length_c   1.000
_cell.angle_alpha   90.00
_cell.angle_beta   90.00
_cell.angle_gamma   90.00
#
_symmetry.space_group_name_H-M   'P 1'
#
loop_
_entity.id
_entity.type
_entity.pdbx_description
1 polymer ?
#
loop_
_entity_poly.entity_id
_entity_poly.type
_entity_poly.pdbx_seq_one_letter_code
_entity_poly.pdbx_strand_id
1 'polypeptide(L)'
;MDASKLGTTAAEEPQALAVDCYLSELCKQYRLIAQANGISFQEAFPETFTITLPPKTFARAFSNILSNAVAYTLPGHSIFVRIDGRKLIVENECEPISAEHLKHIFEPFYRPDYARNQNDGGNGLGLYIVASILDSLKLSYSLEPIQKPLGMRFTITF
;
A
#
# COMPACT_ATOMS: atom_id res chain seq x y z
N MET A 1 -16.73 -17.81 -4.63
CA MET A 1 -16.82 -17.62 -5.14
C MET A 1 -16.53 -17.90 -5.90
N ASP A 2 -16.78 -17.70 -6.06
CA ASP A 2 -16.66 -17.74 -6.80
C ASP A 2 -16.30 -17.02 -7.41
N ALA A 3 -15.58 -17.14 -7.73
CA ALA A 3 -15.13 -16.28 -8.28
C ALA A 3 -15.44 -15.93 -9.33
N SER A 4 -15.72 -16.78 -9.93
CA SER A 4 -16.19 -16.33 -10.83
C SER A 4 -16.99 -15.70 -10.43
N LYS A 5 -17.06 -16.09 -9.72
CA LYS A 5 -17.70 -15.44 -9.20
C LYS A 5 -17.18 -14.24 -8.94
N LEU A 6 -16.06 -13.89 -9.31
CA LEU A 6 -15.60 -12.62 -9.11
C LEU A 6 -16.47 -11.59 -9.72
N GLY A 7 -16.74 -11.69 -10.97
CA GLY A 7 -17.54 -10.70 -11.62
C GLY A 7 -19.02 -10.79 -11.30
N THR A 8 -19.45 -11.92 -10.82
CA THR A 8 -20.86 -12.11 -10.53
C THR A 8 -21.18 -12.05 -9.07
N THR A 9 -20.17 -12.08 -8.22
CA THR A 9 -20.37 -11.96 -6.81
C THR A 9 -20.78 -10.53 -6.48
N ALA A 10 -21.75 -10.36 -5.63
CA ALA A 10 -22.12 -9.04 -5.20
C ALA A 10 -20.93 -8.33 -4.58
N ALA A 11 -20.78 -7.05 -4.86
CA ALA A 11 -19.71 -6.27 -4.29
C ALA A 11 -19.88 -6.24 -2.77
N GLU A 12 -18.77 -6.17 -2.08
CA GLU A 12 -18.79 -6.03 -0.64
C GLU A 12 -19.47 -4.72 -0.25
N GLU A 13 -20.31 -4.77 0.78
CA GLU A 13 -21.01 -3.60 1.24
C GLU A 13 -20.08 -2.61 1.92
N PRO A 14 -20.19 -1.32 1.61
CA PRO A 14 -19.42 -0.32 2.34
C PRO A 14 -19.85 -0.26 3.80
N GLN A 15 -18.91 0.02 4.67
CA GLN A 15 -19.16 0.19 6.10
C GLN A 15 -18.50 1.47 6.57
N ALA A 16 -19.12 2.11 7.58
CA ALA A 16 -18.53 3.27 8.20
C ALA A 16 -17.47 2.82 9.20
N LEU A 17 -16.26 3.35 9.05
CA LEU A 17 -15.10 2.92 9.83
C LEU A 17 -14.41 4.14 10.42
N ALA A 18 -13.94 4.01 11.67
CA ALA A 18 -13.05 4.99 12.26
C ALA A 18 -11.68 4.75 11.64
N VAL A 19 -11.16 5.75 10.93
CA VAL A 19 -9.99 5.56 10.07
C VAL A 19 -8.76 5.14 10.88
N ASP A 20 -8.54 5.74 12.04
CA ASP A 20 -7.35 5.43 12.85
C ASP A 20 -7.36 3.99 13.34
N CYS A 21 -8.48 3.54 13.89
CA CYS A 21 -8.59 2.17 14.39
C CYS A 21 -8.47 1.15 13.26
N TYR A 22 -9.14 1.44 12.15
CA TYR A 22 -9.15 0.53 11.02
C TYR A 22 -7.75 0.36 10.43
N LEU A 23 -7.04 1.47 10.18
CA LEU A 23 -5.70 1.40 9.60
C LEU A 23 -4.70 0.81 10.57
N SER A 24 -4.81 1.15 11.85
CA SER A 24 -3.91 0.57 12.85
C SER A 24 -4.02 -0.94 12.89
N GLU A 25 -5.25 -1.45 12.80
CA GLU A 25 -5.46 -2.89 12.80
C GLU A 25 -4.82 -3.54 11.57
N LEU A 26 -4.95 -2.90 10.40
CA LEU A 26 -4.36 -3.43 9.17
C LEU A 26 -2.83 -3.40 9.22
N CYS A 27 -2.25 -2.42 9.90
CA CYS A 27 -0.81 -2.31 10.00
C CYS A 27 -0.18 -3.35 10.91
N LYS A 28 -0.96 -3.94 11.80
CA LYS A 28 -0.43 -4.77 12.87
C LYS A 28 0.45 -5.91 12.37
N GLN A 29 -0.03 -6.65 11.40
CA GLN A 29 0.72 -7.77 10.84
C GLN A 29 2.02 -7.30 10.19
N TYR A 30 1.95 -6.21 9.45
CA TYR A 30 3.12 -5.73 8.70
C TYR A 30 4.14 -5.06 9.59
N ARG A 31 3.70 -4.49 10.70
CA ARG A 31 4.63 -4.00 11.70
C ARG A 31 5.47 -5.14 12.27
N LEU A 32 4.83 -6.27 12.55
CA LEU A 32 5.56 -7.43 13.05
C LEU A 32 6.52 -8.00 12.01
N ILE A 33 6.07 -8.08 10.76
CA ILE A 33 6.93 -8.58 9.69
C ILE A 33 8.13 -7.66 9.48
N ALA A 34 7.89 -6.35 9.49
CA ALA A 34 8.97 -5.38 9.30
C ALA A 34 10.00 -5.52 10.42
N GLN A 35 9.53 -5.58 11.67
CA GLN A 35 10.42 -5.71 12.82
C GLN A 35 11.25 -6.98 12.74
N ALA A 36 10.65 -8.09 12.30
CA ALA A 36 11.37 -9.34 12.14
C ALA A 36 12.47 -9.24 11.08
N ASN A 37 12.36 -8.28 10.17
CA ASN A 37 13.34 -8.07 9.11
C ASN A 37 14.27 -6.89 9.40
N GLY A 38 14.25 -6.38 10.62
CA GLY A 38 15.14 -5.27 11.00
C GLY A 38 14.72 -3.93 10.45
N ILE A 39 13.46 -3.78 10.08
CA ILE A 39 12.91 -2.54 9.52
C ILE A 39 12.10 -1.83 10.59
N SER A 40 12.34 -0.54 10.77
CA SER A 40 11.54 0.27 11.69
C SER A 40 10.20 0.58 11.03
N PHE A 41 9.10 0.36 11.76
CA PHE A 41 7.76 0.61 11.25
C PHE A 41 7.09 1.59 12.20
N GLN A 42 6.77 2.78 11.71
CA GLN A 42 6.24 3.85 12.53
C GLN A 42 4.88 4.28 12.01
N GLU A 43 3.94 4.49 12.93
CA GLU A 43 2.57 4.88 12.62
C GLU A 43 2.25 6.20 13.31
N ALA A 44 1.51 7.06 12.63
CA ALA A 44 1.04 8.32 13.21
C ALA A 44 -0.36 8.62 12.69
N PHE A 45 -1.35 8.41 13.54
CA PHE A 45 -2.74 8.69 13.20
C PHE A 45 -3.27 9.68 14.24
N PRO A 46 -2.86 10.96 14.14
CA PRO A 46 -3.14 11.93 15.20
C PRO A 46 -4.60 12.30 15.32
N GLU A 47 -5.37 12.12 14.28
CA GLU A 47 -6.79 12.46 14.27
C GLU A 47 -7.57 11.32 13.66
N THR A 48 -8.85 11.28 13.98
CA THR A 48 -9.71 10.27 13.40
C THR A 48 -10.88 10.94 12.68
N PHE A 49 -11.36 10.25 11.66
CA PHE A 49 -12.60 10.64 10.99
C PHE A 49 -13.22 9.34 10.46
N THR A 50 -14.47 9.45 10.01
CA THR A 50 -15.18 8.29 9.48
C THR A 50 -14.94 8.19 8.00
N ILE A 51 -14.57 6.98 7.53
CA ILE A 51 -14.55 6.67 6.11
C ILE A 51 -15.59 5.59 5.86
N THR A 52 -16.19 5.62 4.68
CA THR A 52 -17.18 4.62 4.30
C THR A 52 -16.68 3.90 3.07
N LEU A 53 -16.34 2.63 3.24
CA LEU A 53 -15.81 1.85 2.13
C LEU A 53 -15.93 0.36 2.47
N PRO A 54 -15.78 -0.51 1.46
CA PRO A 54 -15.80 -1.95 1.73
C PRO A 54 -14.50 -2.35 2.41
N PRO A 55 -14.56 -2.80 3.68
CA PRO A 55 -13.35 -2.95 4.47
C PRO A 55 -12.40 -4.04 3.97
N LYS A 56 -12.93 -5.17 3.51
CA LYS A 56 -12.05 -6.25 3.04
C LYS A 56 -11.41 -5.91 1.70
N THR A 57 -12.16 -5.23 0.84
CA THR A 57 -11.65 -4.82 -0.46
C THR A 57 -10.53 -3.81 -0.31
N PHE A 58 -10.74 -2.78 0.52
CA PHE A 58 -9.69 -1.80 0.76
C PHE A 58 -8.50 -2.44 1.45
N ALA A 59 -8.74 -3.34 2.41
CA ALA A 59 -7.66 -4.01 3.11
C ALA A 59 -6.75 -4.76 2.15
N ARG A 60 -7.30 -5.35 1.10
CA ARG A 60 -6.49 -6.04 0.10
C ARG A 60 -5.53 -5.08 -0.60
N ALA A 61 -6.02 -3.91 -0.98
CA ALA A 61 -5.17 -2.90 -1.60
C ALA A 61 -4.09 -2.42 -0.63
N PHE A 62 -4.48 -2.09 0.59
CA PHE A 62 -3.55 -1.56 1.58
C PHE A 62 -2.50 -2.61 1.97
N SER A 63 -2.90 -3.86 2.08
CA SER A 63 -1.96 -4.95 2.36
C SER A 63 -0.91 -5.07 1.26
N ASN A 64 -1.32 -4.90 0.01
CA ASN A 64 -0.35 -4.96 -1.09
C ASN A 64 0.61 -3.78 -1.04
N ILE A 65 0.14 -2.60 -0.64
CA ILE A 65 1.01 -1.44 -0.48
C ILE A 65 2.04 -1.71 0.63
N LEU A 66 1.59 -2.21 1.77
CA LEU A 66 2.48 -2.49 2.90
C LEU A 66 3.44 -3.62 2.59
N SER A 67 2.98 -4.65 1.91
CA SER A 67 3.81 -5.77 1.52
C SER A 67 4.94 -5.29 0.59
N ASN A 68 4.62 -4.43 -0.36
CA ASN A 68 5.64 -3.85 -1.23
C ASN A 68 6.64 -3.00 -0.44
N ALA A 69 6.14 -2.21 0.51
CA ALA A 69 7.02 -1.38 1.32
C ALA A 69 8.03 -2.25 2.07
N VAL A 70 7.55 -3.34 2.67
CA VAL A 70 8.46 -4.25 3.38
C VAL A 70 9.46 -4.89 2.43
N ALA A 71 8.99 -5.30 1.25
CA ALA A 71 9.84 -6.01 0.29
C ALA A 71 10.99 -5.14 -0.22
N TYR A 72 10.76 -3.85 -0.37
CA TYR A 72 11.76 -2.95 -0.96
C TYR A 72 12.53 -2.10 0.04
N THR A 73 12.27 -2.26 1.33
CA THR A 73 13.00 -1.55 2.37
C THR A 73 14.07 -2.49 2.93
N LEU A 74 15.31 -2.00 2.99
CA LEU A 74 16.41 -2.82 3.50
C LEU A 74 16.46 -2.78 5.02
N PRO A 75 17.05 -3.81 5.66
CA PRO A 75 17.24 -3.79 7.10
C PRO A 75 17.96 -2.52 7.54
N GLY A 76 17.56 -1.97 8.67
CA GLY A 76 18.12 -0.73 9.18
C GLY A 76 17.44 0.52 8.69
N HIS A 77 16.48 0.39 7.78
CA HIS A 77 15.73 1.53 7.24
C HIS A 77 14.30 1.51 7.76
N SER A 78 13.50 2.46 7.33
CA SER A 78 12.20 2.71 7.97
C SER A 78 11.04 2.76 7.00
N ILE A 79 9.88 2.41 7.51
CA ILE A 79 8.58 2.60 6.86
C ILE A 79 7.77 3.51 7.77
N PHE A 80 7.11 4.51 7.19
CA PHE A 80 6.27 5.45 7.92
C PHE A 80 4.86 5.41 7.34
N VAL A 81 3.87 5.22 8.20
CA VAL A 81 2.46 5.24 7.79
C VAL A 81 1.77 6.32 8.60
N ARG A 82 1.12 7.26 7.92
CA ARG A 82 0.46 8.34 8.66
C ARG A 82 -0.77 8.84 7.92
N ILE A 83 -1.64 9.51 8.68
CA ILE A 83 -2.77 10.26 8.16
C ILE A 83 -2.42 11.73 8.29
N ASP A 84 -2.58 12.48 7.21
CA ASP A 84 -2.39 13.91 7.17
C ASP A 84 -3.61 14.51 6.47
N GLY A 85 -4.51 15.10 7.26
CA GLY A 85 -5.79 15.52 6.74
C GLY A 85 -6.60 14.33 6.28
N ARG A 86 -7.00 14.32 5.01
CA ARG A 86 -7.73 13.18 4.43
C ARG A 86 -6.82 12.27 3.65
N LYS A 87 -5.51 12.37 3.83
CA LYS A 87 -4.55 11.59 3.06
C LYS A 87 -3.92 10.53 3.91
N LEU A 88 -3.90 9.30 3.38
CA LEU A 88 -3.15 8.20 3.95
C LEU A 88 -1.83 8.13 3.20
N ILE A 89 -0.74 8.23 3.93
CA ILE A 89 0.60 8.31 3.34
C ILE A 89 1.44 7.16 3.85
N VAL A 90 2.05 6.42 2.92
CA VAL A 90 2.99 5.36 3.24
C VAL A 90 4.32 5.72 2.58
N GLU A 91 5.34 5.95 3.40
CA GLU A 91 6.70 6.24 2.91
C GLU A 91 7.61 5.11 3.32
N ASN A 92 8.49 4.70 2.41
CA ASN A 92 9.51 3.72 2.77
C ASN A 92 10.85 4.15 2.20
N GLU A 93 11.89 3.92 3.02
CA GLU A 93 13.26 4.27 2.64
C GLU A 93 13.81 3.20 1.71
N CYS A 94 14.11 3.60 0.49
CA CYS A 94 14.63 2.66 -0.51
C CYS A 94 15.24 3.44 -1.64
N GLU A 95 15.83 2.72 -2.58
CA GLU A 95 16.28 3.32 -3.82
C GLU A 95 15.04 3.76 -4.60
N PRO A 96 14.91 5.06 -4.92
CA PRO A 96 13.72 5.52 -5.62
C PRO A 96 13.58 4.91 -7.00
N ILE A 97 12.34 4.67 -7.40
CA ILE A 97 12.04 4.15 -8.72
C ILE A 97 12.25 5.26 -9.74
N SER A 98 12.91 4.95 -10.85
CA SER A 98 13.16 5.94 -11.89
C SER A 98 11.87 6.38 -12.56
N ALA A 99 11.91 7.57 -13.18
CA ALA A 99 10.73 8.08 -13.90
C ALA A 99 10.30 7.11 -15.00
N GLU A 100 11.26 6.45 -15.63
CA GLU A 100 10.95 5.49 -16.69
C GLU A 100 10.13 4.32 -16.15
N HIS A 101 10.53 3.78 -15.01
CA HIS A 101 9.82 2.67 -14.42
C HIS A 101 8.48 3.10 -13.83
N LEU A 102 8.39 4.30 -13.29
CA LEU A 102 7.15 4.80 -12.73
C LEU A 102 6.02 4.85 -13.75
N LYS A 103 6.34 5.07 -15.03
CA LYS A 103 5.32 5.10 -16.07
C LYS A 103 4.57 3.76 -16.18
N HIS A 104 5.19 2.68 -15.77
CA HIS A 104 4.67 1.34 -15.97
C HIS A 104 4.38 0.59 -14.68
N ILE A 105 4.61 1.24 -13.53
CA ILE A 105 4.64 0.52 -12.25
C ILE A 105 3.30 -0.11 -11.88
N PHE A 106 2.20 0.41 -12.41
CA PHE A 106 0.88 -0.13 -12.12
C PHE A 106 0.39 -1.11 -13.18
N GLU A 107 1.19 -1.38 -14.21
CA GLU A 107 0.82 -2.35 -15.24
C GLU A 107 0.95 -3.76 -14.70
N PRO A 108 0.08 -4.69 -15.13
CA PRO A 108 0.19 -6.06 -14.65
C PRO A 108 1.51 -6.69 -15.10
N PHE A 109 2.15 -7.41 -14.18
CA PHE A 109 3.39 -8.14 -14.40
C PHE A 109 4.63 -7.26 -14.62
N TYR A 110 4.48 -5.95 -14.55
CA TYR A 110 5.65 -5.08 -14.71
C TYR A 110 6.49 -5.08 -13.44
N ARG A 111 7.81 -5.20 -13.58
CA ARG A 111 8.74 -5.11 -12.48
C ARG A 111 10.00 -4.43 -12.98
N PRO A 112 10.53 -3.45 -12.21
CA PRO A 112 11.84 -2.88 -12.54
C PRO A 112 12.91 -3.97 -12.51
N ASP A 113 13.98 -3.79 -13.31
CA ASP A 113 15.02 -4.82 -13.41
C ASP A 113 15.61 -5.19 -12.06
N TYR A 114 15.88 -4.21 -11.21
CA TYR A 114 16.48 -4.51 -9.91
C TYR A 114 15.53 -5.32 -9.02
N ALA A 115 14.25 -5.17 -9.21
CA ALA A 115 13.27 -5.90 -8.41
C ALA A 115 13.15 -7.35 -8.87
N ARG A 116 13.58 -7.66 -10.09
CA ARG A 116 13.51 -9.03 -10.60
C ARG A 116 14.42 -9.97 -9.86
N ASN A 117 15.41 -9.42 -9.19
CA ASN A 117 16.33 -10.21 -8.40
C ASN A 117 15.86 -10.42 -6.97
N GLN A 118 14.75 -9.81 -6.60
CA GLN A 118 14.17 -9.99 -5.28
C GLN A 118 13.43 -11.31 -5.26
N ASN A 119 13.66 -12.06 -4.21
CA ASN A 119 12.96 -13.32 -4.04
C ASN A 119 11.82 -13.13 -3.05
N ASP A 120 10.98 -12.19 -3.34
CA ASP A 120 9.93 -11.76 -2.42
C ASP A 120 8.55 -12.25 -2.81
N GLY A 121 8.48 -13.11 -3.82
CA GLY A 121 7.21 -13.62 -4.26
C GLY A 121 6.44 -12.65 -5.14
N GLY A 122 7.00 -11.48 -5.42
CA GLY A 122 6.32 -10.53 -6.27
C GLY A 122 6.23 -11.03 -7.69
N ASN A 123 5.03 -11.02 -8.25
CA ASN A 123 4.79 -11.46 -9.61
C ASN A 123 4.36 -10.33 -10.53
N GLY A 124 4.50 -9.08 -10.06
CA GLY A 124 4.13 -7.93 -10.86
C GLY A 124 2.67 -7.56 -10.80
N LEU A 125 1.90 -8.20 -9.95
CA LEU A 125 0.46 -7.91 -9.84
C LEU A 125 0.10 -7.02 -8.66
N GLY A 126 1.01 -6.87 -7.67
CA GLY A 126 0.68 -6.15 -6.44
C GLY A 126 0.15 -4.75 -6.66
N LEU A 127 0.89 -3.92 -7.40
CA LEU A 127 0.47 -2.54 -7.63
C LEU A 127 -0.65 -2.46 -8.66
N TYR A 128 -0.72 -3.40 -9.59
CA TYR A 128 -1.86 -3.46 -10.51
C TYR A 128 -3.15 -3.68 -9.72
N ILE A 129 -3.13 -4.60 -8.75
CA ILE A 129 -4.28 -4.86 -7.90
C ILE A 129 -4.65 -3.64 -7.10
N VAL A 130 -3.64 -2.94 -6.54
CA VAL A 130 -3.88 -1.70 -5.79
C VAL A 130 -4.62 -0.69 -6.67
N ALA A 131 -4.09 -0.44 -7.87
CA ALA A 131 -4.71 0.53 -8.77
C ALA A 131 -6.13 0.13 -9.12
N SER A 132 -6.33 -1.15 -9.43
CA SER A 132 -7.67 -1.65 -9.78
C SER A 132 -8.67 -1.43 -8.67
N ILE A 133 -8.27 -1.71 -7.44
CA ILE A 133 -9.16 -1.54 -6.29
C ILE A 133 -9.44 -0.07 -6.03
N LEU A 134 -8.39 0.75 -5.98
CA LEU A 134 -8.56 2.17 -5.66
C LEU A 134 -9.38 2.87 -6.75
N ASP A 135 -9.17 2.50 -8.02
CA ASP A 135 -9.98 3.05 -9.10
C ASP A 135 -11.45 2.65 -8.93
N SER A 136 -11.72 1.41 -8.56
CA SER A 136 -13.10 0.94 -8.38
C SER A 136 -13.76 1.65 -7.20
N LEU A 137 -13.01 2.03 -6.19
CA LEU A 137 -13.51 2.77 -5.03
C LEU A 137 -13.53 4.27 -5.26
N LYS A 138 -13.03 4.72 -6.41
CA LYS A 138 -12.99 6.15 -6.79
C LYS A 138 -12.16 6.96 -5.81
N LEU A 139 -11.08 6.37 -5.33
CA LEU A 139 -10.12 7.06 -4.46
C LEU A 139 -8.93 7.49 -5.29
N SER A 140 -8.48 8.73 -5.05
CA SER A 140 -7.28 9.23 -5.72
C SER A 140 -6.03 8.68 -5.05
N TYR A 141 -4.99 8.42 -5.82
CA TYR A 141 -3.75 7.90 -5.28
C TYR A 141 -2.59 8.34 -6.16
N SER A 142 -1.40 8.32 -5.57
CA SER A 142 -0.17 8.63 -6.30
C SER A 142 1.01 7.89 -5.68
N LEU A 143 2.04 7.67 -6.48
CA LEU A 143 3.30 7.09 -6.03
C LEU A 143 4.41 7.97 -6.58
N GLU A 144 5.28 8.47 -5.69
CA GLU A 144 6.31 9.40 -6.12
C GLU A 144 7.59 9.19 -5.32
N PRO A 145 8.74 9.50 -5.92
CA PRO A 145 9.99 9.45 -5.17
C PRO A 145 10.09 10.63 -4.22
N ILE A 146 10.79 10.42 -3.11
CA ILE A 146 11.04 11.48 -2.13
C ILE A 146 12.54 11.49 -1.81
N GLN A 147 13.01 12.63 -1.26
CA GLN A 147 14.42 12.82 -0.97
C GLN A 147 14.74 12.80 0.51
N LYS A 148 13.76 13.11 1.38
CA LYS A 148 13.98 13.20 2.82
C LYS A 148 12.81 12.55 3.54
N PRO A 149 12.94 11.27 3.89
CA PRO A 149 14.06 10.39 3.58
C PRO A 149 14.07 9.99 2.12
N LEU A 150 15.21 9.48 1.64
CA LEU A 150 15.30 8.98 0.28
C LEU A 150 14.43 7.73 0.16
N GLY A 151 13.50 7.72 -0.77
CA GLY A 151 12.61 6.59 -0.90
C GLY A 151 11.41 6.88 -1.79
N MET A 152 10.31 6.20 -1.48
CA MET A 152 9.06 6.34 -2.22
C MET A 152 7.93 6.71 -1.27
N ARG A 153 6.94 7.42 -1.81
CA ARG A 153 5.73 7.80 -1.07
C ARG A 153 4.50 7.39 -1.86
N PHE A 154 3.64 6.60 -1.22
CA PHE A 154 2.33 6.27 -1.77
C PHE A 154 1.28 7.07 -0.99
N THR A 155 0.43 7.79 -1.70
CA THR A 155 -0.61 8.62 -1.08
C THR A 155 -1.97 8.19 -1.58
N ILE A 156 -2.91 8.01 -0.66
CA ILE A 156 -4.33 7.77 -0.98
C ILE A 156 -5.12 8.91 -0.35
N THR A 157 -6.03 9.51 -1.11
CA THR A 157 -6.88 10.57 -0.60
C THR A 157 -8.30 10.04 -0.44
N PHE A 158 -8.77 10.06 0.80
CA PHE A 158 -10.15 9.62 1.11
C PHE A 158 -11.20 10.65 0.76
#